data_f611cce2b86c58bdb5850bb124b3b506
#
_entry.id   f611cce2b86c58bdb5850bb124b3b506
#
_cell.length_a   1.000
_cell.length_b   1.000
_cell.length_c   1.000
_cell.angle_alpha   90.00
_cell.angle_beta   90.00
_cell.angle_gamma   90.00
#
_symmetry.space_group_name_H-M   'P 1'
#
loop_
_entity.id
_entity.type
_entity.pdbx_description
1 polymer ?
#
loop_
_entity_poly.entity_id
_entity_poly.type
_entity_poly.pdbx_seq_one_letter_code
_entity_poly.pdbx_strand_id
1 'polypeptide(L)'
;GKTAGIACILGTGSNSCFYDVEKITANISPLGYILGDEGSGAVLGKRLVGDFLKHQLPDDICRDFLKEYDLTPALILDKVYRQPLANRFLAGLTPFLFAHKHRPEMQNLLISCFTDFFTRNVMQYEYHDILVHFTGSIAFYFQEEVKEAALRLNVSIGKVLKSPLEGLKDYHFEV
;
A
#
# COMPACT_ATOMS: atom_id res chain seq x y z
N GLY A 1 -8.64 -14.72 -14.52
CA GLY A 1 -7.36 -14.85 -15.21
C GLY A 1 -7.22 -16.16 -15.93
N LYS A 2 -6.26 -16.24 -16.83
CA LYS A 2 -5.97 -17.47 -17.60
C LYS A 2 -4.87 -18.34 -16.93
N THR A 3 -4.30 -17.86 -15.83
CA THR A 3 -3.23 -18.55 -15.09
C THR A 3 -3.44 -18.39 -13.58
N ALA A 4 -2.97 -19.37 -12.83
CA ALA A 4 -2.94 -19.26 -11.37
C ALA A 4 -2.00 -18.12 -10.94
N GLY A 5 -2.30 -17.49 -9.80
CA GLY A 5 -1.51 -16.37 -9.31
C GLY A 5 -2.02 -15.79 -8.01
N ILE A 6 -1.21 -14.92 -7.42
CA ILE A 6 -1.62 -14.13 -6.26
C ILE A 6 -2.07 -12.75 -6.76
N ALA A 7 -3.29 -12.36 -6.43
CA ALA A 7 -3.86 -11.06 -6.77
C ALA A 7 -3.94 -10.19 -5.52
N CYS A 8 -3.38 -8.99 -5.61
CA CYS A 8 -3.30 -8.04 -4.50
C CYS A 8 -3.95 -6.70 -4.87
N ILE A 9 -4.58 -6.07 -3.90
CA ILE A 9 -5.10 -4.71 -4.00
C ILE A 9 -4.36 -3.84 -2.98
N LEU A 10 -3.76 -2.73 -3.45
CA LEU A 10 -3.22 -1.68 -2.59
C LEU A 10 -3.86 -0.35 -2.97
N GLY A 11 -4.81 0.06 -2.14
CA GLY A 11 -5.57 1.31 -2.24
C GLY A 11 -5.65 2.00 -0.88
N THR A 12 -6.81 2.52 -0.49
CA THR A 12 -7.06 3.04 0.87
C THR A 12 -6.83 1.96 1.93
N GLY A 13 -7.33 0.74 1.69
CA GLY A 13 -6.98 -0.50 2.40
C GLY A 13 -6.15 -1.43 1.52
N SER A 14 -5.85 -2.63 2.00
CA SER A 14 -5.17 -3.68 1.23
C SER A 14 -5.92 -5.00 1.29
N ASN A 15 -5.69 -5.87 0.34
CA ASN A 15 -6.16 -7.25 0.36
C ASN A 15 -5.31 -8.12 -0.55
N SER A 16 -5.34 -9.44 -0.35
CA SER A 16 -4.67 -10.41 -1.20
C SER A 16 -5.49 -11.69 -1.31
N CYS A 17 -5.36 -12.41 -2.41
CA CYS A 17 -5.95 -13.73 -2.57
C CYS A 17 -5.10 -14.60 -3.50
N PHE A 18 -5.20 -15.91 -3.32
CA PHE A 18 -4.69 -16.89 -4.27
C PHE A 18 -5.83 -17.38 -5.17
N TYR A 19 -5.59 -17.36 -6.48
CA TYR A 19 -6.52 -17.80 -7.52
C TYR A 19 -5.90 -18.96 -8.29
N ASP A 20 -6.62 -20.07 -8.39
CA ASP A 20 -6.14 -21.34 -8.96
C ASP A 20 -6.53 -21.55 -10.44
N VAL A 21 -6.96 -20.52 -11.15
CA VAL A 21 -7.52 -20.48 -12.52
C VAL A 21 -9.06 -20.60 -12.54
N GLU A 22 -9.66 -21.29 -11.58
CA GLU A 22 -11.13 -21.49 -11.51
C GLU A 22 -11.78 -20.60 -10.47
N LYS A 23 -11.16 -20.50 -9.29
CA LYS A 23 -11.73 -19.79 -8.14
C LYS A 23 -10.64 -19.25 -7.20
N ILE A 24 -11.05 -18.39 -6.29
CA ILE A 24 -10.22 -17.99 -5.14
C ILE A 24 -10.24 -19.14 -4.14
N THR A 25 -9.06 -19.70 -3.84
CA THR A 25 -8.89 -20.82 -2.93
C THR A 25 -8.32 -20.43 -1.57
N ALA A 26 -7.66 -19.27 -1.50
CA ALA A 26 -7.16 -18.73 -0.23
C ALA A 26 -7.25 -17.20 -0.23
N ASN A 27 -7.52 -16.64 0.95
CA ASN A 27 -7.52 -15.21 1.22
C ASN A 27 -6.98 -14.97 2.63
N ILE A 28 -5.97 -14.14 2.74
CA ILE A 28 -5.46 -13.69 4.03
C ILE A 28 -6.25 -12.44 4.42
N SER A 29 -6.92 -12.49 5.59
CA SER A 29 -7.79 -11.40 6.04
C SER A 29 -7.01 -10.09 6.19
N PRO A 30 -7.47 -8.99 5.58
CA PRO A 30 -6.81 -7.70 5.66
C PRO A 30 -6.91 -7.04 7.03
N LEU A 31 -7.86 -7.41 7.87
CA LEU A 31 -8.09 -6.98 9.26
C LEU A 31 -8.36 -5.47 9.45
N GLY A 32 -8.36 -4.67 8.38
CA GLY A 32 -8.54 -3.22 8.42
C GLY A 32 -7.32 -2.46 8.94
N TYR A 33 -7.32 -1.14 8.80
CA TYR A 33 -6.15 -0.27 9.02
C TYR A 33 -5.63 -0.19 10.47
N ILE A 34 -6.38 -0.69 11.43
CA ILE A 34 -5.95 -0.74 12.84
C ILE A 34 -5.09 -1.97 13.10
N LEU A 35 -5.54 -3.15 12.67
CA LEU A 35 -4.91 -4.44 12.95
C LEU A 35 -4.10 -5.01 11.77
N GLY A 36 -4.29 -4.49 10.57
CA GLY A 36 -3.70 -4.97 9.33
C GLY A 36 -3.66 -3.88 8.26
N ASP A 37 -4.16 -4.19 7.06
CA ASP A 37 -4.10 -3.36 5.85
C ASP A 37 -2.68 -2.93 5.49
N GLU A 38 -1.67 -3.77 5.77
CA GLU A 38 -0.26 -3.48 5.49
C GLU A 38 -0.08 -3.04 4.04
N GLY A 39 0.81 -2.10 3.79
CA GLY A 39 1.08 -1.56 2.46
C GLY A 39 -0.02 -0.68 1.87
N SER A 40 -1.15 -0.50 2.57
CA SER A 40 -2.25 0.38 2.12
C SER A 40 -1.94 1.86 2.34
N GLY A 41 -2.67 2.73 1.65
CA GLY A 41 -2.58 4.17 1.84
C GLY A 41 -2.88 4.62 3.27
N ALA A 42 -3.83 3.97 3.95
CA ALA A 42 -4.14 4.27 5.34
C ALA A 42 -2.97 3.94 6.28
N VAL A 43 -2.29 2.82 6.06
CA VAL A 43 -1.12 2.43 6.86
C VAL A 43 0.09 3.31 6.54
N LEU A 44 0.32 3.65 5.27
CA LEU A 44 1.37 4.58 4.86
C LEU A 44 1.17 5.96 5.53
N GLY A 45 -0.05 6.50 5.47
CA GLY A 45 -0.37 7.78 6.11
C GLY A 45 -0.29 7.72 7.63
N LYS A 46 -0.71 6.60 8.25
CA LYS A 46 -0.56 6.36 9.68
C LYS A 46 0.91 6.41 10.11
N ARG A 47 1.79 5.78 9.34
CA ARG A 47 3.23 5.79 9.60
C ARG A 47 3.79 7.19 9.45
N LEU A 48 3.46 7.89 8.36
CA LEU A 48 3.89 9.27 8.11
C LEU A 48 3.53 10.21 9.27
N VAL A 49 2.27 10.23 9.71
CA VAL A 49 1.88 11.13 10.81
C VAL A 49 2.46 10.70 12.15
N GLY A 50 2.67 9.40 12.37
CA GLY A 50 3.35 8.89 13.55
C GLY A 50 4.79 9.38 13.63
N ASP A 51 5.54 9.27 12.54
CA ASP A 51 6.92 9.71 12.45
C ASP A 51 7.02 11.25 12.52
N PHE A 52 6.08 11.99 11.90
CA PHE A 52 5.97 13.44 12.02
C PHE A 52 5.74 13.88 13.48
N LEU A 53 4.74 13.33 14.16
CA LEU A 53 4.38 13.71 15.53
C LEU A 53 5.44 13.33 16.57
N LYS A 54 6.28 12.33 16.26
CA LYS A 54 7.38 11.87 17.12
C LYS A 54 8.73 12.45 16.74
N HIS A 55 8.77 13.46 15.86
CA HIS A 55 10.00 14.11 15.40
C HIS A 55 11.05 13.14 14.84
N GLN A 56 10.59 12.13 14.10
CA GLN A 56 11.47 11.15 13.44
C GLN A 56 11.83 11.56 12.00
N LEU A 57 11.19 12.61 11.48
CA LEU A 57 11.44 13.14 10.14
C LEU A 57 12.36 14.36 10.21
N PRO A 58 13.19 14.60 9.18
CA PRO A 58 13.98 15.82 9.06
C PRO A 58 13.13 17.10 9.11
N ASP A 59 13.71 18.18 9.66
CA ASP A 59 13.01 19.46 9.85
C ASP A 59 12.49 20.07 8.55
N ASP A 60 13.20 19.88 7.44
CA ASP A 60 12.77 20.38 6.13
C ASP A 60 11.50 19.64 5.65
N ILE A 61 11.44 18.34 5.81
CA ILE A 61 10.24 17.53 5.50
C ILE A 61 9.08 17.92 6.43
N CYS A 62 9.34 18.11 7.71
CA CYS A 62 8.30 18.56 8.65
C CYS A 62 7.72 19.94 8.26
N ARG A 63 8.58 20.88 7.84
CA ARG A 63 8.12 22.20 7.34
C ARG A 63 7.29 22.09 6.08
N ASP A 64 7.69 21.24 5.13
CA ASP A 64 6.96 21.03 3.88
C ASP A 64 5.60 20.38 4.16
N PHE A 65 5.53 19.41 5.09
CA PHE A 65 4.27 18.79 5.51
C PHE A 65 3.29 19.80 6.11
N LEU A 66 3.77 20.66 7.02
CA LEU A 66 2.94 21.69 7.64
C LEU A 66 2.46 22.74 6.62
N LYS A 67 3.32 23.10 5.66
CA LYS A 67 2.97 24.06 4.59
C LYS A 67 1.89 23.50 3.66
N GLU A 68 1.92 22.19 3.36
CA GLU A 68 0.97 21.56 2.45
C GLU A 68 -0.40 21.32 3.09
N TYR A 69 -0.44 20.90 4.36
CA TYR A 69 -1.68 20.41 4.96
C TYR A 69 -2.26 21.29 6.07
N ASP A 70 -1.54 22.27 6.57
CA ASP A 70 -1.97 23.12 7.72
C ASP A 70 -2.53 22.29 8.90
N LEU A 71 -1.87 21.16 9.21
CA LEU A 71 -2.32 20.20 10.20
C LEU A 71 -1.54 20.36 11.50
N THR A 72 -2.21 20.82 12.54
CA THR A 72 -1.65 20.80 13.91
C THR A 72 -1.70 19.37 14.49
N PRO A 73 -0.84 19.02 15.46
CA PRO A 73 -0.91 17.75 16.16
C PRO A 73 -2.29 17.45 16.75
N ALA A 74 -2.95 18.45 17.33
CA ALA A 74 -4.30 18.31 17.88
C ALA A 74 -5.33 17.96 16.80
N LEU A 75 -5.26 18.60 15.63
CA LEU A 75 -6.17 18.34 14.53
C LEU A 75 -5.95 16.95 13.92
N ILE A 76 -4.70 16.49 13.81
CA ILE A 76 -4.40 15.11 13.38
C ILE A 76 -5.03 14.10 14.33
N LEU A 77 -4.83 14.27 15.65
CA LEU A 77 -5.41 13.37 16.64
C LEU A 77 -6.94 13.39 16.62
N ASP A 78 -7.56 14.56 16.44
CA ASP A 78 -9.00 14.67 16.30
C ASP A 78 -9.51 13.90 15.05
N LYS A 79 -8.87 14.10 13.90
CA LYS A 79 -9.23 13.39 12.65
C LYS A 79 -9.06 11.88 12.75
N VAL A 80 -8.07 11.40 13.47
CA VAL A 80 -7.78 9.97 13.59
C VAL A 80 -8.67 9.28 14.63
N TYR A 81 -8.94 9.93 15.78
CA TYR A 81 -9.59 9.26 16.90
C TYR A 81 -11.04 9.69 17.17
N ARG A 82 -11.49 10.81 16.62
CA ARG A 82 -12.82 11.36 16.93
C ARG A 82 -13.71 11.57 15.70
N GLN A 83 -13.11 11.63 14.50
CA GLN A 83 -13.87 11.83 13.27
C GLN A 83 -14.09 10.52 12.52
N PRO A 84 -15.16 10.40 11.71
CA PRO A 84 -15.36 9.25 10.85
C PRO A 84 -14.35 9.21 9.72
N LEU A 85 -14.15 8.01 9.13
CA LEU A 85 -13.32 7.80 7.96
C LEU A 85 -11.83 8.14 8.15
N ALA A 86 -11.29 7.89 9.35
CA ALA A 86 -9.87 8.11 9.66
C ALA A 86 -8.93 7.42 8.66
N ASN A 87 -9.30 6.24 8.15
CA ASN A 87 -8.56 5.55 7.09
C ASN A 87 -8.47 6.37 5.79
N ARG A 88 -9.54 7.07 5.41
CA ARG A 88 -9.52 7.96 4.23
C ARG A 88 -8.66 9.19 4.46
N PHE A 89 -8.75 9.80 5.65
CA PHE A 89 -7.88 10.90 6.03
C PHE A 89 -6.41 10.50 5.92
N LEU A 90 -6.03 9.39 6.54
CA LEU A 90 -4.67 8.87 6.49
C LEU A 90 -4.21 8.57 5.07
N ALA A 91 -5.02 7.86 4.28
CA ALA A 91 -4.70 7.58 2.89
C ALA A 91 -4.58 8.85 2.03
N GLY A 92 -5.29 9.91 2.38
CA GLY A 92 -5.21 11.22 1.72
C GLY A 92 -3.86 11.93 1.87
N LEU A 93 -2.99 11.45 2.75
CA LEU A 93 -1.63 11.99 2.94
C LEU A 93 -0.58 11.31 2.04
N THR A 94 -0.95 10.28 1.30
CA THR A 94 -0.02 9.57 0.41
C THR A 94 0.52 10.40 -0.77
N PRO A 95 -0.16 11.44 -1.29
CA PRO A 95 0.44 12.36 -2.27
C PRO A 95 1.72 13.02 -1.76
N PHE A 96 1.78 13.39 -0.47
CA PHE A 96 3.00 13.91 0.14
C PHE A 96 4.14 12.89 0.11
N LEU A 97 3.87 11.64 0.48
CA LEU A 97 4.85 10.56 0.37
C LEU A 97 5.35 10.40 -1.06
N PHE A 98 4.45 10.48 -2.04
CA PHE A 98 4.80 10.38 -3.46
C PHE A 98 5.69 11.53 -3.91
N ALA A 99 5.38 12.77 -3.52
CA ALA A 99 6.19 13.94 -3.86
C ALA A 99 7.61 13.88 -3.27
N HIS A 100 7.76 13.25 -2.10
CA HIS A 100 9.03 13.15 -1.36
C HIS A 100 9.67 11.76 -1.41
N LYS A 101 9.17 10.84 -2.24
CA LYS A 101 9.61 9.43 -2.27
C LYS A 101 11.09 9.20 -2.62
N HIS A 102 11.75 10.21 -3.20
CA HIS A 102 13.19 10.17 -3.48
C HIS A 102 14.06 10.43 -2.23
N ARG A 103 13.47 10.88 -1.12
CA ARG A 103 14.17 11.11 0.15
C ARG A 103 14.41 9.78 0.86
N PRO A 104 15.62 9.54 1.42
CA PRO A 104 15.94 8.27 2.07
C PRO A 104 14.95 7.88 3.19
N GLU A 105 14.49 8.85 3.96
CA GLU A 105 13.54 8.62 5.06
C GLU A 105 12.19 8.12 4.54
N MET A 106 11.70 8.71 3.44
CA MET A 106 10.45 8.30 2.80
C MET A 106 10.60 6.95 2.11
N GLN A 107 11.73 6.70 1.44
CA GLN A 107 12.02 5.39 0.86
C GLN A 107 12.02 4.29 1.91
N ASN A 108 12.69 4.52 3.04
CA ASN A 108 12.74 3.56 4.13
C ASN A 108 11.34 3.27 4.70
N LEU A 109 10.53 4.31 4.90
CA LEU A 109 9.13 4.17 5.34
C LEU A 109 8.33 3.32 4.34
N LEU A 110 8.37 3.67 3.05
CA LEU A 110 7.62 2.99 2.00
C LEU A 110 8.03 1.52 1.86
N ILE A 111 9.34 1.26 1.72
CA ILE A 111 9.88 -0.09 1.57
C ILE A 111 9.54 -0.94 2.80
N SER A 112 9.66 -0.39 4.01
CA SER A 112 9.29 -1.10 5.24
C SER A 112 7.81 -1.50 5.23
N CYS A 113 6.90 -0.58 4.91
CA CYS A 113 5.47 -0.86 4.86
C CYS A 113 5.10 -1.89 3.79
N PHE A 114 5.75 -1.86 2.61
CA PHE A 114 5.52 -2.88 1.58
C PHE A 114 6.15 -4.22 1.94
N THR A 115 7.30 -4.23 2.62
CA THR A 115 7.89 -5.45 3.18
C THR A 115 6.94 -6.11 4.17
N ASP A 116 6.29 -5.34 5.04
CA ASP A 116 5.27 -5.85 5.97
C ASP A 116 4.09 -6.48 5.22
N PHE A 117 3.63 -5.85 4.11
CA PHE A 117 2.59 -6.44 3.27
C PHE A 117 3.00 -7.80 2.69
N PHE A 118 4.18 -7.91 2.13
CA PHE A 118 4.65 -9.18 1.59
C PHE A 118 4.78 -10.25 2.66
N THR A 119 5.41 -9.94 3.78
CA THR A 119 5.68 -10.92 4.86
C THR A 119 4.40 -11.39 5.54
N ARG A 120 3.44 -10.51 5.76
CA ARG A 120 2.23 -10.82 6.51
C ARG A 120 1.07 -11.34 5.66
N ASN A 121 1.07 -11.06 4.35
CA ASN A 121 0.01 -11.47 3.44
C ASN A 121 0.53 -12.41 2.36
N VAL A 122 1.40 -11.96 1.46
CA VAL A 122 1.83 -12.72 0.27
C VAL A 122 2.58 -13.99 0.65
N MET A 123 3.51 -13.91 1.59
CA MET A 123 4.32 -15.07 2.02
C MET A 123 3.53 -16.09 2.85
N GLN A 124 2.26 -15.85 3.15
CA GLN A 124 1.37 -16.84 3.75
C GLN A 124 0.74 -17.80 2.73
N TYR A 125 0.91 -17.51 1.43
CA TYR A 125 0.59 -18.43 0.33
C TYR A 125 1.83 -19.22 -0.08
N GLU A 126 1.66 -20.25 -0.89
CA GLU A 126 2.77 -20.88 -1.62
C GLU A 126 3.18 -19.96 -2.77
N TYR A 127 4.04 -18.96 -2.48
CA TYR A 127 4.36 -17.86 -3.41
C TYR A 127 5.57 -18.13 -4.30
N HIS A 128 6.37 -19.14 -4.01
CA HIS A 128 7.52 -19.50 -4.83
C HIS A 128 7.05 -19.92 -6.22
N ASP A 129 7.72 -19.37 -7.25
CA ASP A 129 7.41 -19.61 -8.66
C ASP A 129 6.03 -19.10 -9.15
N ILE A 130 5.34 -18.30 -8.33
CA ILE A 130 4.04 -17.72 -8.66
C ILE A 130 4.18 -16.19 -8.79
N LEU A 131 3.56 -15.64 -9.84
CA LEU A 131 3.53 -14.19 -10.02
C LEU A 131 2.51 -13.52 -9.09
N VAL A 132 2.95 -12.44 -8.48
CA VAL A 132 2.10 -11.58 -7.64
C VAL A 132 1.67 -10.36 -8.45
N HIS A 133 0.38 -10.25 -8.70
CA HIS A 133 -0.22 -9.17 -9.49
C HIS A 133 -0.87 -8.13 -8.58
N PHE A 134 -0.74 -6.87 -8.94
CA PHE A 134 -1.26 -5.77 -8.14
C PHE A 134 -2.28 -4.93 -8.92
N THR A 135 -3.28 -4.43 -8.19
CA THR A 135 -4.15 -3.36 -8.65
C THR A 135 -4.33 -2.32 -7.55
N GLY A 136 -4.65 -1.08 -7.94
CA GLY A 136 -4.91 0.02 -7.02
C GLY A 136 -3.89 1.16 -7.13
N SER A 137 -4.33 2.34 -6.69
CA SER A 137 -3.54 3.56 -6.83
C SER A 137 -2.21 3.51 -6.07
N ILE A 138 -2.18 2.92 -4.88
CA ILE A 138 -0.95 2.81 -4.09
C ILE A 138 0.06 1.91 -4.80
N ALA A 139 -0.35 0.71 -5.22
CA ALA A 139 0.54 -0.18 -5.97
C ALA A 139 1.09 0.47 -7.24
N PHE A 140 0.26 1.23 -7.96
CA PHE A 140 0.64 1.87 -9.22
C PHE A 140 1.61 3.02 -9.03
N TYR A 141 1.32 3.97 -8.12
CA TYR A 141 2.17 5.14 -7.93
C TYR A 141 3.48 4.83 -7.20
N PHE A 142 3.49 3.82 -6.34
CA PHE A 142 4.67 3.37 -5.60
C PHE A 142 5.25 2.05 -6.13
N GLN A 143 5.04 1.75 -7.41
CA GLN A 143 5.44 0.47 -8.00
C GLN A 143 6.95 0.17 -7.89
N GLU A 144 7.79 1.19 -7.87
CA GLU A 144 9.25 1.01 -7.73
C GLU A 144 9.60 0.55 -6.30
N GLU A 145 8.97 1.15 -5.30
CA GLU A 145 9.16 0.79 -3.89
C GLU A 145 8.53 -0.58 -3.58
N VAL A 146 7.40 -0.92 -4.21
CA VAL A 146 6.78 -2.27 -4.15
C VAL A 146 7.72 -3.31 -4.77
N LYS A 147 8.29 -3.05 -5.94
CA LYS A 147 9.24 -3.95 -6.60
C LYS A 147 10.52 -4.13 -5.79
N GLU A 148 11.04 -3.06 -5.21
CA GLU A 148 12.22 -3.12 -4.35
C GLU A 148 11.98 -3.99 -3.10
N ALA A 149 10.83 -3.83 -2.44
CA ALA A 149 10.45 -4.67 -1.30
C ALA A 149 10.30 -6.15 -1.71
N ALA A 150 9.68 -6.42 -2.86
CA ALA A 150 9.52 -7.76 -3.42
C ALA A 150 10.87 -8.42 -3.74
N LEU A 151 11.78 -7.66 -4.36
CA LEU A 151 13.13 -8.13 -4.72
C LEU A 151 13.91 -8.60 -3.48
N ARG A 152 13.84 -7.85 -2.39
CA ARG A 152 14.49 -8.20 -1.12
C ARG A 152 13.98 -9.49 -0.50
N LEU A 153 12.76 -9.89 -0.86
CA LEU A 153 12.10 -11.09 -0.34
C LEU A 153 12.03 -12.24 -1.37
N ASN A 154 12.68 -12.09 -2.52
CA ASN A 154 12.63 -13.05 -3.64
C ASN A 154 11.18 -13.33 -4.12
N VAL A 155 10.32 -12.29 -4.12
CA VAL A 155 8.95 -12.38 -4.63
C VAL A 155 8.90 -11.88 -6.07
N SER A 156 8.31 -12.67 -6.98
CA SER A 156 8.18 -12.33 -8.39
C SER A 156 6.94 -11.49 -8.66
N ILE A 157 7.13 -10.25 -9.12
CA ILE A 157 6.03 -9.33 -9.47
C ILE A 157 5.58 -9.53 -10.92
N GLY A 158 4.28 -9.65 -11.11
CA GLY A 158 3.62 -9.66 -12.41
C GLY A 158 3.14 -8.28 -12.85
N LYS A 159 1.88 -8.17 -13.28
CA LYS A 159 1.28 -6.91 -13.72
C LYS A 159 0.93 -6.01 -12.53
N VAL A 160 1.13 -4.70 -12.71
CA VAL A 160 0.67 -3.66 -11.77
C VAL A 160 -0.27 -2.73 -12.53
N LEU A 161 -1.56 -2.71 -12.14
CA LEU A 161 -2.61 -1.93 -12.79
C LEU A 161 -3.07 -0.80 -11.85
N LYS A 162 -3.31 0.38 -12.40
CA LYS A 162 -3.85 1.51 -11.61
C LYS A 162 -5.29 1.24 -11.16
N SER A 163 -6.07 0.60 -12.02
CA SER A 163 -7.49 0.32 -11.79
C SER A 163 -7.84 -1.08 -12.29
N PRO A 164 -8.73 -1.81 -11.59
CA PRO A 164 -9.23 -3.10 -12.08
C PRO A 164 -9.99 -2.99 -13.40
N LEU A 165 -10.52 -1.82 -13.76
CA LEU A 165 -11.24 -1.61 -15.02
C LEU A 165 -10.40 -1.91 -16.28
N GLU A 166 -9.09 -1.64 -16.23
CA GLU A 166 -8.18 -1.95 -17.34
C GLU A 166 -8.11 -3.46 -17.57
N GLY A 167 -7.88 -4.22 -16.52
CA GLY A 167 -7.84 -5.69 -16.59
C GLY A 167 -9.19 -6.33 -16.91
N LEU A 168 -10.31 -5.74 -16.50
CA LEU A 168 -11.65 -6.21 -16.85
C LEU A 168 -11.97 -5.99 -18.33
N LYS A 169 -11.55 -4.88 -18.91
CA LYS A 169 -11.67 -4.65 -20.36
C LYS A 169 -10.91 -5.72 -21.14
N ASP A 170 -9.64 -5.94 -20.82
CA ASP A 170 -8.82 -6.94 -21.48
C ASP A 170 -9.45 -8.33 -21.37
N TYR A 171 -9.98 -8.68 -20.19
CA TYR A 171 -10.63 -9.97 -19.94
C TYR A 171 -11.90 -10.19 -20.77
N HIS A 172 -12.70 -9.15 -21.00
CA HIS A 172 -13.99 -9.25 -21.71
C HIS A 172 -13.88 -9.00 -23.21
N PHE A 173 -12.84 -8.31 -23.70
CA PHE A 173 -12.66 -7.96 -25.12
C PHE A 173 -11.61 -8.81 -25.85
N GLU A 174 -10.78 -9.57 -25.13
CA GLU A 174 -9.93 -10.61 -25.71
C GLU A 174 -10.72 -11.93 -25.88
N VAL A 175 -11.75 -11.92 -26.74
CA VAL A 175 -12.43 -13.13 -27.23
C VAL A 175 -12.05 -13.35 -28.68
#